data_9624551554506a3311fa90ceb183f615
#
_entry.id   9624551554506a3311fa90ceb183f615
#
_cell.length_a   1.000
_cell.length_b   1.000
_cell.length_c   1.000
_cell.angle_alpha   90.00
_cell.angle_beta   90.00
_cell.angle_gamma   90.00
#
_symmetry.space_group_name_H-M   'P 1'
#
loop_
_entity.id
_entity.type
_entity.pdbx_description
1 polymer ?
#
loop_
_entity_poly.entity_id
_entity_poly.type
_entity_poly.pdbx_seq_one_letter_code
_entity_poly.pdbx_strand_id
1 'polypeptide(L)'
;MSYEKEFMKEFEAWIKTQVMINEMALTESKKVYEEDQDERAKEAMIRYESRLDAYQFLQGKFANYHEGKGFHYLPDGLFGERTY
;
A
#
# COMPACT_ATOMS: atom_id res chain seq x y z
N MET A 1 9.38 -8.56 -26.34
CA MET A 1 8.65 -7.93 -25.24
C MET A 1 8.83 -6.43 -25.29
N SER A 2 7.79 -5.70 -25.01
CA SER A 2 7.89 -4.25 -25.05
C SER A 2 8.48 -3.71 -23.75
N TYR A 3 9.12 -2.55 -23.86
CA TYR A 3 9.65 -1.84 -22.71
C TYR A 3 8.53 -1.52 -21.70
N GLU A 4 7.37 -1.11 -22.21
CA GLU A 4 6.25 -0.72 -21.36
C GLU A 4 5.75 -1.90 -20.52
N LYS A 5 5.66 -3.08 -21.10
CA LYS A 5 5.23 -4.27 -20.38
C LYS A 5 6.23 -4.65 -19.29
N GLU A 6 7.50 -4.56 -19.61
CA GLU A 6 8.58 -4.83 -18.65
C GLU A 6 8.55 -3.84 -17.50
N PHE A 7 8.39 -2.56 -17.84
CA PHE A 7 8.31 -1.49 -16.85
C PHE A 7 7.12 -1.70 -15.91
N MET A 8 5.96 -2.00 -16.47
CA MET A 8 4.75 -2.20 -15.69
C MET A 8 4.87 -3.41 -14.76
N LYS A 9 5.48 -4.47 -15.24
CA LYS A 9 5.70 -5.66 -14.45
C LYS A 9 6.62 -5.37 -13.25
N GLU A 10 7.69 -4.65 -13.50
CA GLU A 10 8.62 -4.29 -12.44
C GLU A 10 8.02 -3.30 -11.46
N PHE A 11 7.23 -2.36 -11.96
CA PHE A 11 6.52 -1.40 -11.12
C PHE A 11 5.57 -2.12 -10.17
N GLU A 12 4.77 -3.03 -10.69
CA GLU A 12 3.84 -3.79 -9.86
C GLU A 12 4.58 -4.62 -8.82
N ALA A 13 5.66 -5.27 -9.19
CA ALA A 13 6.47 -6.05 -8.26
C ALA A 13 7.07 -5.17 -7.17
N TRP A 14 7.53 -3.98 -7.53
CA TRP A 14 8.09 -3.03 -6.58
C TRP A 14 7.03 -2.57 -5.56
N ILE A 15 5.82 -2.28 -6.02
CA ILE A 15 4.73 -1.87 -5.14
C ILE A 15 4.39 -2.99 -4.16
N LYS A 16 4.34 -4.23 -4.64
CA LYS A 16 4.08 -5.39 -3.79
C LYS A 16 5.13 -5.49 -2.69
N THR A 17 6.39 -5.25 -3.03
CA THR A 17 7.48 -5.25 -2.06
C THR A 17 7.30 -4.12 -1.05
N GLN A 18 6.91 -2.93 -1.50
CA GLN A 18 6.68 -1.80 -0.60
C GLN A 18 5.54 -2.06 0.38
N VAL A 19 4.47 -2.70 -0.08
CA VAL A 19 3.37 -3.09 0.81
C VAL A 19 3.90 -4.03 1.89
N MET A 20 4.66 -5.04 1.51
CA MET A 20 5.21 -6.02 2.46
C MET A 20 6.13 -5.35 3.48
N ILE A 21 7.03 -4.49 3.02
CA ILE A 21 7.97 -3.78 3.90
C ILE A 21 7.22 -2.91 4.90
N ASN A 22 6.23 -2.17 4.43
CA ASN A 22 5.49 -1.27 5.32
C ASN A 22 4.58 -2.03 6.28
N GLU A 23 4.05 -3.17 5.89
CA GLU A 23 3.30 -4.03 6.81
C GLU A 23 4.19 -4.54 7.93
N MET A 24 5.39 -4.99 7.60
CA MET A 24 6.35 -5.46 8.60
C MET A 24 6.79 -4.34 9.53
N ALA A 25 7.08 -3.18 8.97
CA ALA A 25 7.49 -2.01 9.76
C ALA A 25 6.38 -1.55 10.69
N LEU A 26 5.14 -1.57 10.20
CA LEU A 26 3.98 -1.19 11.03
C LEU A 26 3.80 -2.17 12.18
N THR A 27 3.89 -3.47 11.92
CA THR A 27 3.77 -4.49 12.95
C THR A 27 4.83 -4.32 14.02
N GLU A 28 6.08 -4.08 13.62
CA GLU A 28 7.17 -3.88 14.56
C GLU A 28 6.98 -2.62 15.39
N SER A 29 6.54 -1.53 14.75
CA SER A 29 6.29 -0.28 15.46
C SER A 29 5.17 -0.42 16.50
N LYS A 30 4.11 -1.16 16.15
CA LYS A 30 3.02 -1.45 17.08
C LYS A 30 3.53 -2.21 18.30
N LYS A 31 4.37 -3.20 18.07
CA LYS A 31 4.94 -4.00 19.14
C LYS A 31 5.77 -3.14 20.09
N VAL A 32 6.63 -2.28 19.55
CA VAL A 32 7.46 -1.38 20.36
C VAL A 32 6.58 -0.43 21.17
N TYR A 33 5.54 0.12 20.55
CA TYR A 33 4.64 1.03 21.24
C TYR A 33 3.89 0.33 22.38
N GLU A 34 3.42 -0.89 22.14
CA GLU A 34 2.70 -1.65 23.15
C GLU A 34 3.59 -2.02 24.33
N GLU A 35 4.86 -2.35 24.07
CA GLU A 35 5.80 -2.74 25.14
C GLU A 35 6.37 -1.56 25.89
N ASP A 36 6.73 -0.49 25.19
CA ASP A 36 7.50 0.61 25.77
C ASP A 36 6.74 1.93 25.86
N GLN A 37 5.56 2.04 25.28
CA GLN A 37 4.78 3.28 25.22
C GLN A 37 5.59 4.43 24.61
N ASP A 38 6.47 4.13 23.66
CA ASP A 38 7.36 5.11 23.05
C ASP A 38 6.58 5.94 22.01
N GLU A 39 6.53 7.27 22.24
CA GLU A 39 5.82 8.16 21.33
C GLU A 39 6.41 8.16 19.92
N ARG A 40 7.71 7.90 19.79
CA ARG A 40 8.33 7.81 18.47
C ARG A 40 7.82 6.59 17.70
N ALA A 41 7.55 5.49 18.41
CA ALA A 41 6.96 4.31 17.81
C ALA A 41 5.54 4.61 17.32
N LYS A 42 4.79 5.40 18.10
CA LYS A 42 3.44 5.81 17.69
C LYS A 42 3.48 6.65 16.42
N GLU A 43 4.40 7.59 16.34
CA GLU A 43 4.57 8.41 15.14
C GLU A 43 4.98 7.57 13.93
N ALA A 44 5.85 6.58 14.17
CA ALA A 44 6.27 5.66 13.11
C ALA A 44 5.08 4.84 12.60
N MET A 45 4.19 4.38 13.51
CA MET A 45 2.99 3.66 13.12
C MET A 45 2.14 4.48 12.15
N ILE A 46 1.93 5.75 12.48
CA ILE A 46 1.13 6.63 11.63
C ILE A 46 1.75 6.78 10.24
N ARG A 47 3.08 6.96 10.19
CA ARG A 47 3.79 7.09 8.92
C ARG A 47 3.69 5.83 8.08
N TYR A 48 3.93 4.66 8.68
CA TYR A 48 3.89 3.40 7.94
C TYR A 48 2.48 3.06 7.50
N GLU A 49 1.49 3.37 8.33
CA GLU A 49 0.09 3.16 7.96
C GLU A 49 -0.31 4.01 6.76
N SER A 50 0.12 5.27 6.73
CA SER A 50 -0.15 6.17 5.61
C SER A 50 0.51 5.67 4.32
N ARG A 51 1.77 5.22 4.43
CA ARG A 51 2.48 4.67 3.27
C ARG A 51 1.82 3.39 2.77
N LEU A 52 1.42 2.54 3.70
CA LEU A 52 0.76 1.29 3.36
C LEU A 52 -0.55 1.55 2.60
N ASP A 53 -1.35 2.50 3.09
CA ASP A 53 -2.59 2.89 2.41
C ASP A 53 -2.31 3.34 0.97
N ALA A 54 -1.29 4.16 0.78
CA ALA A 54 -0.94 4.67 -0.55
C ALA A 54 -0.50 3.54 -1.49
N TYR A 55 0.34 2.65 -1.01
CA TYR A 55 0.81 1.54 -1.85
C TYR A 55 -0.29 0.54 -2.14
N GLN A 56 -1.17 0.27 -1.18
CA GLN A 56 -2.32 -0.60 -1.41
C GLN A 56 -3.28 0.01 -2.42
N PHE A 57 -3.44 1.32 -2.39
CA PHE A 57 -4.25 2.02 -3.38
C PHE A 57 -3.67 1.83 -4.78
N LEU A 58 -2.35 1.90 -4.91
CA LEU A 58 -1.68 1.64 -6.19
C LEU A 58 -1.85 0.20 -6.64
N GLN A 59 -1.80 -0.74 -5.69
CA GLN A 59 -2.08 -2.14 -6.02
C GLN A 59 -3.45 -2.31 -6.65
N GLY A 60 -4.43 -1.55 -6.14
CA GLY A 60 -5.77 -1.57 -6.70
C GLY A 60 -5.81 -1.13 -8.17
N LYS A 61 -4.94 -0.18 -8.55
CA LYS A 61 -4.84 0.25 -9.94
C LYS A 61 -4.33 -0.88 -10.84
N PHE A 62 -3.38 -1.65 -10.37
CA PHE A 62 -2.87 -2.80 -11.13
C PHE A 62 -3.91 -3.92 -11.20
N ALA A 63 -4.69 -4.12 -10.14
CA ALA A 63 -5.79 -5.07 -10.18
C ALA A 63 -6.81 -4.68 -11.26
N ASN A 64 -7.14 -3.39 -11.36
CA ASN A 64 -8.01 -2.88 -12.42
C ASN A 64 -7.43 -3.20 -13.79
N TYR A 65 -6.15 -2.97 -13.96
CA TYR A 65 -5.47 -3.24 -15.22
C TYR A 65 -5.61 -4.72 -15.62
N HIS A 66 -5.36 -5.62 -14.68
CA HIS A 66 -5.43 -7.06 -14.95
C HIS A 66 -6.85 -7.53 -15.22
N GLU A 67 -7.85 -6.86 -14.67
CA GLU A 67 -9.25 -7.21 -14.85
C GLU A 67 -9.91 -6.48 -16.03
N GLY A 68 -9.15 -5.66 -16.74
CA GLY A 68 -9.68 -4.91 -17.87
C GLY A 68 -10.59 -3.77 -17.48
N LYS A 69 -10.48 -3.29 -16.25
CA LYS A 69 -11.28 -2.16 -15.76
C LYS A 69 -10.55 -0.85 -15.96
N GLY A 70 -11.28 0.25 -15.88
CA GLY A 70 -10.67 1.57 -16.04
C GLY A 70 -9.75 1.92 -14.88
N PHE A 71 -8.84 2.84 -15.13
CA PHE A 71 -7.87 3.27 -14.14
C PHE A 71 -8.54 3.80 -12.87
N HIS A 72 -9.63 4.55 -13.03
CA HIS A 72 -10.32 5.18 -11.91
C HIS A 72 -11.39 4.31 -11.24
N TYR A 73 -11.56 3.09 -11.72
CA TYR A 73 -12.58 2.20 -11.18
C TYR A 73 -12.31 1.93 -9.69
N LEU A 74 -13.38 2.02 -8.89
CA LEU A 74 -13.33 1.70 -7.46
C LEU A 74 -14.46 0.72 -7.19
N PRO A 75 -14.16 -0.44 -6.58
CA PRO A 75 -15.21 -1.39 -6.21
C PRO A 75 -16.17 -0.76 -5.20
N ASP A 76 -17.45 -1.09 -5.32
CA ASP A 76 -18.48 -0.58 -4.42
C ASP A 76 -18.16 -0.94 -2.97
N GLY A 77 -18.22 0.07 -2.11
CA GLY A 77 -18.05 -0.10 -0.68
C GLY A 77 -16.62 -0.28 -0.19
N LEU A 78 -15.67 -0.44 -1.10
CA LEU A 78 -14.27 -0.67 -0.70
C LEU A 78 -13.63 0.59 -0.14
N PHE A 79 -13.87 1.72 -0.78
CA PHE A 79 -13.34 3.01 -0.35
C PHE A 79 -14.46 4.02 -0.10
N GLY A 80 -15.63 3.52 0.30
CA GLY A 80 -16.84 4.34 0.39
C GLY A 80 -16.73 5.55 1.29
N GLU A 81 -15.87 5.49 2.30
CA GLU A 81 -15.69 6.57 3.25
C GLU A 81 -14.40 7.34 3.05
N ARG A 82 -13.61 6.97 2.05
CA ARG A 82 -12.31 7.61 1.80
C ARG A 82 -12.35 8.43 0.54
N THR A 83 -11.73 9.60 0.59
CA THR A 83 -11.59 10.49 -0.56
C THR A 83 -10.11 10.46 -0.97
N TYR A 84 -9.87 10.02 -2.18
CA TYR A 84 -8.52 10.02 -2.73
C TYR A 84 -8.44 10.93 -3.94
#